data_2a9d7ce132545751264308e30965193b
#
_entry.id   2a9d7ce132545751264308e30965193b
#
_cell.length_a   1.000
_cell.length_b   1.000
_cell.length_c   1.000
_cell.angle_alpha   90.00
_cell.angle_beta   90.00
_cell.angle_gamma   90.00
#
_symmetry.space_group_name_H-M   'P 1'
#
loop_
_entity.id
_entity.type
_entity.pdbx_description
1 polymer ?
#
loop_
_entity_poly.entity_id
_entity_poly.type
_entity_poly.pdbx_seq_one_letter_code
_entity_poly.pdbx_strand_id
1 'polypeptide(L)'
;MTWGLPKLDAGTYTEMGDMVVLGGYPSAGKTALAVSMAYHQARTHRVGFYSLETNQYKLADRLIANLAGIEMPTIKRNEISEEAWGRFAACSDRIRAHSLELIEASGMSIQDIQADALARRYEIVYIDYLQLVEPETRKPNRTEQVSGISRGLQQLAHGHGMLVVALSQLSRADKAGEDKLVEPTMSDLRESGQI
;
A
#
# COMPACT_ATOMS: atom_id res chain seq x y z
N MET A 1 -7.87 9.01 12.61
CA MET A 1 -6.70 8.17 12.26
C MET A 1 -5.55 9.07 11.83
N THR A 2 -4.29 8.71 12.09
CA THR A 2 -3.11 9.46 11.63
C THR A 2 -2.27 8.64 10.66
N TRP A 3 -1.66 9.34 9.70
CA TRP A 3 -0.83 8.76 8.64
C TRP A 3 0.67 8.83 8.96
N GLY A 4 1.04 9.60 10.00
CA GLY A 4 2.43 9.90 10.33
C GLY A 4 3.06 10.97 9.44
N LEU A 5 2.24 11.73 8.73
CA LEU A 5 2.63 12.80 7.82
C LEU A 5 1.89 14.09 8.24
N PRO A 6 2.53 15.03 8.92
CA PRO A 6 1.85 16.17 9.56
C PRO A 6 0.95 16.99 8.61
N LYS A 7 1.37 17.18 7.35
CA LYS A 7 0.56 17.92 6.36
C LYS A 7 -0.67 17.13 5.92
N LEU A 8 -0.55 15.80 5.79
CA LEU A 8 -1.67 14.94 5.44
C LEU A 8 -2.63 14.80 6.61
N ASP A 9 -2.09 14.60 7.81
CA ASP A 9 -2.86 14.49 9.06
C ASP A 9 -3.68 15.75 9.35
N ALA A 10 -3.15 16.93 9.01
CA ALA A 10 -3.86 18.20 9.16
C ALA A 10 -4.92 18.46 8.07
N GLY A 11 -4.77 17.84 6.91
CA GLY A 11 -5.63 18.08 5.73
C GLY A 11 -6.66 16.96 5.47
N THR A 12 -6.60 15.85 6.18
CA THR A 12 -7.52 14.72 5.99
C THR A 12 -8.14 14.27 7.30
N TYR A 13 -9.40 13.88 7.22
CA TYR A 13 -10.10 13.24 8.32
C TYR A 13 -10.45 11.81 7.89
N THR A 14 -9.93 10.83 8.60
CA THR A 14 -10.12 9.41 8.27
C THR A 14 -10.44 8.63 9.54
N GLU A 15 -11.44 7.75 9.44
CA GLU A 15 -11.90 6.91 10.54
C GLU A 15 -11.81 5.41 10.19
N MET A 16 -12.03 4.57 11.19
CA MET A 16 -12.23 3.15 10.97
C MET A 16 -13.55 2.93 10.20
N GLY A 17 -13.51 2.02 9.23
CA GLY A 17 -14.63 1.81 8.30
C GLY A 17 -14.47 2.58 6.98
N ASP A 18 -13.50 3.47 6.87
CA ASP A 18 -13.25 4.20 5.62
C ASP A 18 -12.44 3.36 4.63
N MET A 19 -12.72 3.59 3.34
CA MET A 19 -11.88 3.16 2.24
C MET A 19 -11.15 4.37 1.65
N VAL A 20 -9.82 4.33 1.66
CA VAL A 20 -8.95 5.38 1.13
C VAL A 20 -8.23 4.88 -0.11
N VAL A 21 -8.20 5.68 -1.17
CA VAL A 21 -7.46 5.35 -2.40
C VAL A 21 -6.21 6.23 -2.51
N LEU A 22 -5.04 5.59 -2.58
CA LEU A 22 -3.76 6.24 -2.83
C LEU A 22 -3.38 6.11 -4.30
N GLY A 23 -3.78 7.09 -5.10
CA GLY A 23 -3.47 7.15 -6.53
C GLY A 23 -2.11 7.76 -6.83
N GLY A 24 -1.44 7.29 -7.90
CA GLY A 24 -0.20 7.91 -8.38
C GLY A 24 0.37 7.21 -9.61
N TYR A 25 1.15 7.94 -10.39
CA TYR A 25 1.80 7.40 -11.57
C TYR A 25 2.84 6.30 -11.24
N PRO A 26 3.21 5.46 -12.21
CA PRO A 26 4.31 4.50 -12.03
C PRO A 26 5.57 5.21 -11.51
N SER A 27 6.28 4.56 -10.60
CA SER A 27 7.53 5.07 -9.99
C SER A 27 7.41 6.37 -9.17
N ALA A 28 6.19 6.86 -8.88
CA ALA A 28 5.96 8.04 -8.03
C ALA A 28 6.22 7.80 -6.53
N GLY A 29 6.55 6.58 -6.14
CA GLY A 29 6.85 6.25 -4.74
C GLY A 29 5.64 5.80 -3.89
N LYS A 30 4.49 5.46 -4.50
CA LYS A 30 3.27 5.01 -3.79
C LYS A 30 3.53 3.94 -2.73
N THR A 31 4.16 2.83 -3.14
CA THR A 31 4.50 1.72 -2.24
C THR A 31 5.36 2.15 -1.07
N ALA A 32 6.38 2.98 -1.31
CA ALA A 32 7.25 3.48 -0.25
C ALA A 32 6.49 4.35 0.75
N LEU A 33 5.63 5.24 0.27
CA LEU A 33 4.75 6.06 1.09
C LEU A 33 3.78 5.20 1.90
N ALA A 34 3.09 4.27 1.24
CA ALA A 34 2.11 3.38 1.88
C ALA A 34 2.73 2.50 2.98
N VAL A 35 3.91 1.92 2.73
CA VAL A 35 4.62 1.11 3.75
C VAL A 35 5.04 1.97 4.93
N SER A 36 5.45 3.22 4.72
CA SER A 36 5.79 4.16 5.80
C SER A 36 4.57 4.53 6.64
N MET A 37 3.42 4.76 6.00
CA MET A 37 2.14 5.02 6.67
C MET A 37 1.68 3.79 7.46
N ALA A 38 1.73 2.60 6.85
CA ALA A 38 1.40 1.33 7.49
C ALA A 38 2.28 1.07 8.73
N TYR A 39 3.58 1.32 8.62
CA TYR A 39 4.50 1.21 9.75
C TYR A 39 4.15 2.19 10.89
N HIS A 40 3.80 3.44 10.55
CA HIS A 40 3.36 4.42 11.55
C HIS A 40 2.12 3.93 12.31
N GLN A 41 1.10 3.45 11.58
CA GLN A 41 -0.17 2.98 12.15
C GLN A 41 -0.02 1.66 12.93
N ALA A 42 0.93 0.82 12.54
CA ALA A 42 1.22 -0.45 13.21
C ALA A 42 1.76 -0.29 14.65
N ARG A 43 2.06 0.93 15.07
CA ARG A 43 2.43 1.25 16.47
C ARG A 43 1.25 1.10 17.43
N THR A 44 0.03 1.23 16.94
CA THR A 44 -1.20 1.23 17.75
C THR A 44 -2.28 0.30 17.23
N HIS A 45 -2.16 -0.18 15.99
CA HIS A 45 -3.15 -1.03 15.32
C HIS A 45 -2.50 -2.27 14.71
N ARG A 46 -3.31 -3.31 14.50
CA ARG A 46 -2.88 -4.48 13.72
C ARG A 46 -3.03 -4.18 12.24
N VAL A 47 -1.93 -4.16 11.51
CA VAL A 47 -1.87 -3.76 10.10
C VAL A 47 -1.43 -4.92 9.24
N GLY A 48 -2.24 -5.26 8.23
CA GLY A 48 -1.90 -6.17 7.14
C GLY A 48 -1.57 -5.38 5.87
N PHE A 49 -0.41 -5.61 5.29
CA PHE A 49 0.01 -5.02 4.02
C PHE A 49 0.10 -6.10 2.95
N TYR A 50 -0.89 -6.18 2.07
CA TYR A 50 -0.98 -7.13 0.97
C TYR A 50 -0.28 -6.58 -0.27
N SER A 51 0.87 -7.15 -0.59
CA SER A 51 1.63 -6.79 -1.78
C SER A 51 1.40 -7.78 -2.91
N LEU A 52 0.79 -7.32 -4.00
CA LEU A 52 0.52 -8.15 -5.18
C LEU A 52 1.65 -8.08 -6.23
N GLU A 53 2.50 -7.05 -6.15
CA GLU A 53 3.59 -6.85 -7.12
C GLU A 53 4.96 -7.15 -6.53
N THR A 54 5.20 -6.72 -5.31
CA THR A 54 6.54 -6.73 -4.70
C THR A 54 6.63 -7.79 -3.61
N ASN A 55 7.67 -8.64 -3.69
CA ASN A 55 7.95 -9.63 -2.65
C ASN A 55 8.13 -8.97 -1.27
N GLN A 56 7.58 -9.60 -0.24
CA GLN A 56 7.58 -9.10 1.14
C GLN A 56 8.97 -8.77 1.70
N TYR A 57 9.99 -9.56 1.36
CA TYR A 57 11.36 -9.31 1.82
C TYR A 57 11.94 -8.02 1.23
N LYS A 58 11.67 -7.74 -0.05
CA LYS A 58 12.09 -6.49 -0.70
C LYS A 58 11.37 -5.28 -0.11
N LEU A 59 10.11 -5.45 0.35
CA LEU A 59 9.40 -4.37 1.07
C LEU A 59 10.00 -4.14 2.44
N ALA A 60 10.31 -5.19 3.18
CA ALA A 60 10.97 -5.11 4.48
C ALA A 60 12.33 -4.41 4.37
N ASP A 61 13.16 -4.82 3.41
CA ASP A 61 14.46 -4.18 3.16
C ASP A 61 14.32 -2.67 2.87
N ARG A 62 13.34 -2.30 2.03
CA ARG A 62 13.06 -0.89 1.72
C ARG A 62 12.62 -0.10 2.96
N LEU A 63 11.75 -0.68 3.78
CA LEU A 63 11.29 -0.05 5.01
C LEU A 63 12.46 0.13 5.99
N ILE A 64 13.26 -0.91 6.22
CA ILE A 64 14.43 -0.84 7.11
C ILE A 64 15.43 0.18 6.59
N ALA A 65 15.75 0.15 5.29
CA ALA A 65 16.67 1.09 4.66
C ALA A 65 16.23 2.54 4.86
N ASN A 66 14.94 2.82 4.64
CA ASN A 66 14.38 4.16 4.84
C ASN A 66 14.49 4.60 6.31
N LEU A 67 14.10 3.75 7.24
CA LEU A 67 14.15 4.06 8.68
C LEU A 67 15.59 4.20 9.22
N ALA A 68 16.53 3.44 8.67
CA ALA A 68 17.95 3.49 9.02
C ALA A 68 18.71 4.62 8.33
N GLY A 69 18.09 5.29 7.34
CA GLY A 69 18.76 6.31 6.52
C GLY A 69 19.88 5.73 5.65
N ILE A 70 19.67 4.52 5.09
CA ILE A 70 20.65 3.82 4.23
C ILE A 70 20.09 3.73 2.82
N GLU A 71 20.89 4.10 1.83
CA GLU A 71 20.48 3.99 0.44
C GLU A 71 20.41 2.52 -0.03
N MET A 72 19.35 2.13 -0.73
CA MET A 72 19.16 0.78 -1.26
C MET A 72 20.33 0.29 -2.15
N PRO A 73 20.99 1.11 -2.99
CA PRO A 73 22.17 0.69 -3.74
C PRO A 73 23.32 0.21 -2.84
N THR A 74 23.55 0.87 -1.70
CA THR A 74 24.57 0.51 -0.71
C THR A 74 24.29 -0.88 -0.10
N ILE A 75 23.02 -1.15 0.22
CA ILE A 75 22.59 -2.46 0.70
C ILE A 75 22.82 -3.55 -0.36
N LYS A 76 22.40 -3.29 -1.61
CA LYS A 76 22.52 -4.26 -2.72
C LYS A 76 23.97 -4.59 -3.09
N ARG A 77 24.91 -3.63 -2.91
CA ARG A 77 26.33 -3.84 -3.19
C ARG A 77 27.09 -4.42 -2.01
N ASN A 78 26.41 -4.61 -0.88
CA ASN A 78 27.04 -5.04 0.38
C ASN A 78 28.16 -4.09 0.87
N GLU A 79 27.97 -2.79 0.62
CA GLU A 79 28.90 -1.71 0.98
C GLU A 79 28.47 -1.01 2.29
N ILE A 80 27.78 -1.71 3.16
CA ILE A 80 27.23 -1.16 4.40
C ILE A 80 28.36 -1.08 5.44
N SER A 81 28.61 0.11 6.01
CA SER A 81 29.56 0.27 7.11
C SER A 81 29.05 -0.40 8.39
N GLU A 82 29.94 -0.73 9.31
CA GLU A 82 29.60 -1.34 10.59
C GLU A 82 28.58 -0.50 11.39
N GLU A 83 28.76 0.82 11.39
CA GLU A 83 27.81 1.76 12.03
C GLU A 83 26.43 1.71 11.38
N ALA A 84 26.36 1.67 10.05
CA ALA A 84 25.10 1.57 9.30
C ALA A 84 24.45 0.21 9.52
N TRP A 85 25.20 -0.87 9.66
CA TRP A 85 24.69 -2.17 10.08
C TRP A 85 24.04 -2.13 11.46
N GLY A 86 24.64 -1.44 12.43
CA GLY A 86 24.05 -1.23 13.75
C GLY A 86 22.69 -0.53 13.66
N ARG A 87 22.59 0.53 12.84
CA ARG A 87 21.31 1.22 12.61
C ARG A 87 20.28 0.32 11.92
N PHE A 88 20.68 -0.46 10.93
CA PHE A 88 19.81 -1.40 10.23
C PHE A 88 19.24 -2.44 11.17
N ALA A 89 20.08 -3.07 12.00
CA ALA A 89 19.65 -4.04 13.01
C ALA A 89 18.64 -3.45 14.01
N ALA A 90 18.95 -2.26 14.55
CA ALA A 90 18.07 -1.56 15.49
C ALA A 90 16.71 -1.20 14.86
N CYS A 91 16.68 -0.87 13.56
CA CYS A 91 15.42 -0.62 12.84
C CYS A 91 14.64 -1.91 12.62
N SER A 92 15.30 -3.01 12.30
CA SER A 92 14.67 -4.33 12.16
C SER A 92 13.96 -4.75 13.46
N ASP A 93 14.60 -4.59 14.60
CA ASP A 93 14.01 -4.93 15.89
C ASP A 93 12.80 -4.04 16.22
N ARG A 94 12.88 -2.74 15.90
CA ARG A 94 11.73 -1.82 16.05
C ARG A 94 10.55 -2.22 15.18
N ILE A 95 10.79 -2.64 13.93
CA ILE A 95 9.71 -3.11 13.04
C ILE A 95 9.05 -4.35 13.60
N ARG A 96 9.84 -5.31 14.11
CA ARG A 96 9.32 -6.54 14.73
C ARG A 96 8.49 -6.29 15.99
N ALA A 97 8.75 -5.19 16.70
CA ALA A 97 7.97 -4.78 17.87
C ALA A 97 6.60 -4.17 17.51
N HIS A 98 6.35 -3.88 16.23
CA HIS A 98 5.09 -3.31 15.75
C HIS A 98 4.21 -4.39 15.11
N SER A 99 2.90 -4.18 15.15
CA SER A 99 1.91 -5.11 14.60
C SER A 99 1.71 -4.91 13.09
N LEU A 100 2.81 -4.93 12.31
CA LEU A 100 2.82 -4.86 10.85
C LEU A 100 3.18 -6.22 10.26
N GLU A 101 2.29 -6.77 9.45
CA GLU A 101 2.59 -7.95 8.65
C GLU A 101 2.62 -7.59 7.16
N LEU A 102 3.75 -7.90 6.50
CA LEU A 102 3.91 -7.76 5.05
C LEU A 102 3.59 -9.10 4.41
N ILE A 103 2.57 -9.14 3.55
CA ILE A 103 2.02 -10.37 2.99
C ILE A 103 2.25 -10.37 1.49
N GLU A 104 2.85 -11.45 0.98
CA GLU A 104 2.92 -11.68 -0.46
C GLU A 104 1.57 -12.21 -0.94
N ALA A 105 0.85 -11.37 -1.71
CA ALA A 105 -0.54 -11.59 -2.09
C ALA A 105 -0.71 -11.86 -3.60
N SER A 106 0.37 -12.20 -4.30
CA SER A 106 0.31 -12.50 -5.73
C SER A 106 -0.67 -13.65 -5.98
N GLY A 107 -1.66 -13.42 -6.87
CA GLY A 107 -2.69 -14.39 -7.20
C GLY A 107 -3.86 -14.48 -6.19
N MET A 108 -3.88 -13.67 -5.14
CA MET A 108 -5.03 -13.61 -4.23
C MET A 108 -6.20 -12.84 -4.87
N SER A 109 -7.39 -13.40 -4.69
CA SER A 109 -8.66 -12.71 -4.96
C SER A 109 -9.03 -11.77 -3.80
N ILE A 110 -10.02 -10.92 -4.02
CA ILE A 110 -10.55 -10.06 -2.96
C ILE A 110 -11.10 -10.87 -1.79
N GLN A 111 -11.69 -12.04 -2.04
CA GLN A 111 -12.23 -12.94 -1.02
C GLN A 111 -11.13 -13.57 -0.19
N ASP A 112 -10.02 -13.96 -0.82
CA ASP A 112 -8.86 -14.48 -0.12
C ASP A 112 -8.27 -13.44 0.83
N ILE A 113 -8.14 -12.18 0.36
CA ILE A 113 -7.68 -11.06 1.17
C ILE A 113 -8.65 -10.79 2.33
N GLN A 114 -9.96 -10.79 2.08
CA GLN A 114 -10.96 -10.60 3.13
C GLN A 114 -10.90 -11.72 4.18
N ALA A 115 -10.84 -12.98 3.74
CA ALA A 115 -10.79 -14.12 4.65
C ALA A 115 -9.52 -14.10 5.52
N ASP A 116 -8.36 -13.80 4.92
CA ASP A 116 -7.09 -13.71 5.64
C ASP A 116 -7.09 -12.52 6.61
N ALA A 117 -7.56 -11.35 6.18
CA ALA A 117 -7.62 -10.15 7.02
C ALA A 117 -8.51 -10.35 8.26
N LEU A 118 -9.65 -11.00 8.10
CA LEU A 118 -10.57 -11.34 9.19
C LEU A 118 -9.98 -12.38 10.13
N ALA A 119 -9.39 -13.44 9.58
CA ALA A 119 -8.76 -14.51 10.38
C ALA A 119 -7.63 -13.97 11.25
N ARG A 120 -6.83 -13.05 10.72
CA ARG A 120 -5.71 -12.40 11.44
C ARG A 120 -6.15 -11.21 12.28
N ARG A 121 -7.41 -10.79 12.18
CA ARG A 121 -7.99 -9.67 12.93
C ARG A 121 -7.24 -8.36 12.70
N TYR A 122 -6.91 -8.06 11.44
CA TYR A 122 -6.36 -6.74 11.12
C TYR A 122 -7.41 -5.66 11.31
N GLU A 123 -6.96 -4.51 11.77
CA GLU A 123 -7.78 -3.31 11.89
C GLU A 123 -7.60 -2.40 10.67
N ILE A 124 -6.40 -2.45 10.09
CA ILE A 124 -6.03 -1.67 8.91
C ILE A 124 -5.46 -2.60 7.85
N VAL A 125 -5.92 -2.45 6.62
CA VAL A 125 -5.51 -3.27 5.47
C VAL A 125 -5.00 -2.37 4.35
N TYR A 126 -3.76 -2.59 3.92
CA TYR A 126 -3.17 -1.98 2.73
C TYR A 126 -3.14 -2.99 1.59
N ILE A 127 -3.45 -2.54 0.36
CA ILE A 127 -3.44 -3.39 -0.84
C ILE A 127 -2.66 -2.68 -1.95
N ASP A 128 -1.53 -3.26 -2.35
CA ASP A 128 -0.61 -2.69 -3.34
C ASP A 128 -0.44 -3.63 -4.53
N TYR A 129 -1.10 -3.40 -5.65
CA TYR A 129 -2.09 -2.39 -6.01
C TYR A 129 -3.34 -3.04 -6.63
N LEU A 130 -4.46 -2.34 -6.61
CA LEU A 130 -5.80 -2.84 -6.95
C LEU A 130 -5.90 -3.59 -8.28
N GLN A 131 -5.21 -3.13 -9.32
CA GLN A 131 -5.32 -3.69 -10.66
C GLN A 131 -4.69 -5.09 -10.81
N LEU A 132 -3.98 -5.58 -9.79
CA LEU A 132 -3.40 -6.94 -9.73
C LEU A 132 -4.22 -7.93 -8.92
N VAL A 133 -5.26 -7.49 -8.22
CA VAL A 133 -6.17 -8.39 -7.51
C VAL A 133 -6.89 -9.26 -8.53
N GLU A 134 -6.89 -10.58 -8.34
CA GLU A 134 -7.60 -11.48 -9.24
C GLU A 134 -9.11 -11.31 -9.12
N PRO A 135 -9.85 -11.15 -10.25
CA PRO A 135 -11.29 -11.08 -10.23
C PRO A 135 -11.90 -12.47 -9.98
N GLU A 136 -12.95 -12.56 -9.17
CA GLU A 136 -13.69 -13.82 -8.91
C GLU A 136 -14.15 -14.53 -10.17
N THR A 137 -14.58 -13.74 -11.15
CA THR A 137 -15.02 -14.24 -12.46
C THR A 137 -14.34 -13.42 -13.53
N ARG A 138 -13.77 -14.10 -14.53
CA ARG A 138 -13.21 -13.45 -15.73
C ARG A 138 -14.34 -12.78 -16.52
N LYS A 139 -14.68 -11.57 -16.14
CA LYS A 139 -15.60 -10.74 -16.94
C LYS A 139 -14.85 -10.16 -18.13
N PRO A 140 -15.52 -10.03 -19.28
CA PRO A 140 -14.88 -9.54 -20.51
C PRO A 140 -14.44 -8.07 -20.42
N ASN A 141 -15.02 -7.29 -19.48
CA ASN A 141 -14.73 -5.87 -19.31
C ASN A 141 -13.89 -5.61 -18.04
N ARG A 142 -12.69 -5.02 -18.23
CA ARG A 142 -11.78 -4.67 -17.14
C ARG A 142 -12.39 -3.70 -16.14
N THR A 143 -13.21 -2.75 -16.61
CA THR A 143 -13.92 -1.80 -15.74
C THR A 143 -14.87 -2.52 -14.75
N GLU A 144 -15.57 -3.55 -15.22
CA GLU A 144 -16.45 -4.34 -14.34
C GLU A 144 -15.67 -5.17 -13.33
N GLN A 145 -14.46 -5.66 -13.69
CA GLN A 145 -13.58 -6.37 -12.76
C GLN A 145 -13.13 -5.45 -11.64
N VAL A 146 -12.61 -4.25 -11.98
CA VAL A 146 -12.15 -3.26 -10.99
C VAL A 146 -13.30 -2.77 -10.11
N SER A 147 -14.49 -2.55 -10.69
CA SER A 147 -15.69 -2.19 -9.91
C SER A 147 -16.13 -3.29 -8.94
N GLY A 148 -15.92 -4.56 -9.29
CA GLY A 148 -16.16 -5.70 -8.40
C GLY A 148 -15.19 -5.71 -7.22
N ILE A 149 -13.91 -5.52 -7.49
CA ILE A 149 -12.84 -5.43 -6.48
C ILE A 149 -13.10 -4.25 -5.54
N SER A 150 -13.38 -3.06 -6.09
CA SER A 150 -13.69 -1.86 -5.30
C SER A 150 -14.87 -2.07 -4.35
N ARG A 151 -15.96 -2.68 -4.84
CA ARG A 151 -17.12 -3.04 -3.98
C ARG A 151 -16.74 -4.01 -2.87
N GLY A 152 -15.93 -5.03 -3.17
CA GLY A 152 -15.42 -5.96 -2.16
C GLY A 152 -14.61 -5.26 -1.07
N LEU A 153 -13.76 -4.29 -1.45
CA LEU A 153 -12.98 -3.51 -0.50
C LEU A 153 -13.84 -2.55 0.34
N GLN A 154 -14.84 -1.92 -0.27
CA GLN A 154 -15.82 -1.12 0.47
C GLN A 154 -16.59 -1.98 1.48
N GLN A 155 -16.94 -3.21 1.11
CA GLN A 155 -17.58 -4.14 2.03
C GLN A 155 -16.66 -4.54 3.18
N LEU A 156 -15.35 -4.76 2.91
CA LEU A 156 -14.37 -5.02 3.95
C LEU A 156 -14.24 -3.83 4.91
N ALA A 157 -14.21 -2.61 4.38
CA ALA A 157 -14.16 -1.40 5.19
C ALA A 157 -15.44 -1.21 6.01
N HIS A 158 -16.57 -0.98 5.36
CA HIS A 158 -17.83 -0.66 6.05
C HIS A 158 -18.42 -1.84 6.80
N GLY A 159 -18.40 -3.05 6.21
CA GLY A 159 -19.01 -4.24 6.81
C GLY A 159 -18.30 -4.77 8.04
N HIS A 160 -16.98 -4.59 8.10
CA HIS A 160 -16.14 -5.09 9.20
C HIS A 160 -15.47 -3.99 10.03
N GLY A 161 -15.72 -2.71 9.71
CA GLY A 161 -15.18 -1.57 10.45
C GLY A 161 -13.65 -1.43 10.32
N MET A 162 -13.05 -1.92 9.25
CA MET A 162 -11.62 -1.83 8.98
C MET A 162 -11.30 -0.54 8.21
N LEU A 163 -10.13 0.05 8.45
CA LEU A 163 -9.59 1.04 7.52
C LEU A 163 -8.94 0.30 6.35
N VAL A 164 -9.41 0.53 5.13
CA VAL A 164 -8.86 -0.06 3.91
C VAL A 164 -8.14 1.00 3.10
N VAL A 165 -6.86 0.79 2.81
CA VAL A 165 -6.02 1.68 1.98
C VAL A 165 -5.63 0.94 0.72
N ALA A 166 -6.25 1.33 -0.39
CA ALA A 166 -6.04 0.71 -1.69
C ALA A 166 -5.12 1.58 -2.55
N LEU A 167 -4.00 1.03 -3.01
CA LEU A 167 -3.13 1.71 -3.94
C LEU A 167 -3.65 1.53 -5.36
N SER A 168 -3.67 2.61 -6.14
CA SER A 168 -4.09 2.60 -7.53
C SER A 168 -3.02 3.21 -8.43
N GLN A 169 -2.71 2.53 -9.52
CA GLN A 169 -1.81 3.05 -10.53
C GLN A 169 -2.60 3.91 -11.51
N LEU A 170 -2.16 5.15 -11.71
CA LEU A 170 -2.74 6.07 -12.67
C LEU A 170 -2.18 5.84 -14.08
N SER A 171 -3.05 5.91 -15.07
CA SER A 171 -2.65 5.83 -16.49
C SER A 171 -2.08 7.17 -16.97
N ARG A 172 -1.07 7.11 -17.86
CA ARG A 172 -0.54 8.29 -18.54
C ARG A 172 -1.20 8.53 -19.90
N ALA A 173 -2.36 7.94 -20.15
CA ALA A 173 -2.86 7.68 -21.52
C ALA A 173 -2.97 8.90 -22.44
N ASP A 174 -3.14 10.14 -21.95
CA ASP A 174 -3.44 11.29 -22.81
C ASP A 174 -2.50 12.50 -22.71
N LYS A 175 -1.34 12.36 -22.07
CA LYS A 175 -0.40 13.49 -21.89
C LYS A 175 0.94 13.29 -22.60
N ALA A 176 0.92 12.59 -23.74
CA ALA A 176 2.08 12.46 -24.62
C ALA A 176 2.38 13.82 -25.28
N GLY A 177 3.29 14.59 -24.68
CA GLY A 177 3.76 15.85 -25.23
C GLY A 177 4.13 16.93 -24.23
N GLU A 178 3.79 16.80 -22.95
CA GLU A 178 4.19 17.76 -21.92
C GLU A 178 5.14 17.15 -20.90
N ASP A 179 6.39 17.61 -20.91
CA ASP A 179 7.46 17.29 -19.94
C ASP A 179 7.20 17.92 -18.55
N LYS A 180 5.97 18.35 -18.28
CA LYS A 180 5.59 18.93 -16.99
C LYS A 180 4.97 17.87 -16.10
N LEU A 181 5.40 17.84 -14.83
CA LEU A 181 4.72 17.15 -13.73
C LEU A 181 3.28 17.69 -13.64
N VAL A 182 2.37 17.03 -14.36
CA VAL A 182 0.94 17.37 -14.30
C VAL A 182 0.38 16.71 -13.05
N GLU A 183 -0.25 17.51 -12.19
CA GLU A 183 -0.91 17.01 -11.00
C GLU A 183 -2.02 16.01 -11.39
N PRO A 184 -2.09 14.85 -10.70
CA PRO A 184 -3.16 13.89 -10.92
C PRO A 184 -4.53 14.50 -10.62
N THR A 185 -5.50 14.16 -11.44
CA THR A 185 -6.90 14.55 -11.24
C THR A 185 -7.77 13.33 -10.94
N MET A 186 -8.98 13.54 -10.42
CA MET A 186 -9.95 12.46 -10.20
C MET A 186 -10.32 11.71 -11.49
N SER A 187 -10.18 12.35 -12.67
CA SER A 187 -10.40 11.67 -13.95
C SER A 187 -9.34 10.62 -14.26
N ASP A 188 -8.10 10.80 -13.77
CA ASP A 188 -7.01 9.84 -13.96
C ASP A 188 -7.25 8.54 -13.16
N LEU A 189 -8.08 8.60 -12.11
CA LEU A 189 -8.58 7.42 -11.38
C LEU A 189 -9.69 6.68 -12.14
N ARG A 190 -10.50 7.39 -12.94
CA ARG A 190 -11.63 6.80 -13.69
C ARG A 190 -11.21 5.77 -14.73
N GLU A 191 -10.04 5.91 -15.32
CA GLU A 191 -9.47 4.90 -16.23
C GLU A 191 -9.03 3.63 -15.48
N SER A 192 -8.86 3.72 -14.17
CA SER A 192 -8.58 2.57 -13.28
C SER A 192 -9.83 1.76 -12.92
N GLY A 193 -10.98 2.08 -13.55
CA GLY A 193 -12.29 1.55 -13.16
C GLY A 193 -12.92 2.42 -12.07
N GLN A 194 -14.24 2.49 -12.03
CA GLN A 194 -14.99 3.27 -11.05
C GLN A 194 -14.61 2.87 -9.61
N ILE A 195 -13.60 3.57 -9.07
CA ILE A 195 -13.22 3.50 -7.65
C ILE A 195 -13.98 4.57 -6.90
#